data_4c19279d101b00a80bdc55940a53d20c
#
_entry.id   4c19279d101b00a80bdc55940a53d20c
#
_cell.length_a   1.000
_cell.length_b   1.000
_cell.length_c   1.000
_cell.angle_alpha   90.00
_cell.angle_beta   90.00
_cell.angle_gamma   90.00
#
_symmetry.space_group_name_H-M   'P 1'
#
loop_
_entity.id
_entity.type
_entity.pdbx_description
1 polymer ?
#
loop_
_entity_poly.entity_id
_entity_poly.type
_entity_poly.pdbx_seq_one_letter_code
_entity_poly.pdbx_strand_id
1 'polypeptide(L)'
;SGISWVFSSIKKYKVFLIIFEANELGLEIYKEKISSKLPEYSYKTIAQIVDEGVSKNIFLKLKARVNQSKDLKIRNLRPSEDLIVEFINWKIDLISSLMKFRKDLVN
;
A
#
# COMPACT_ATOMS: atom_id res chain seq x y z
N SER A 1 -0.77 -2.75 14.43
CA SER A 1 -1.20 -3.43 13.21
C SER A 1 -0.73 -2.69 11.97
N GLY A 2 -0.68 -3.38 10.85
CA GLY A 2 -0.27 -2.78 9.59
C GLY A 2 -1.17 -1.65 9.17
N ILE A 3 -2.47 -1.80 9.33
CA ILE A 3 -3.43 -0.76 8.94
C ILE A 3 -3.28 0.51 9.78
N SER A 4 -2.97 0.39 11.07
CA SER A 4 -2.71 1.55 11.92
C SER A 4 -1.49 2.32 11.45
N TRP A 5 -0.44 1.61 11.05
CA TRP A 5 0.77 2.22 10.52
C TRP A 5 0.47 2.96 9.21
N VAL A 6 -0.27 2.34 8.30
CA VAL A 6 -0.65 2.93 7.01
C VAL A 6 -1.43 4.23 7.23
N PHE A 7 -2.36 4.25 8.17
CA PHE A 7 -3.18 5.43 8.42
C PHE A 7 -2.51 6.47 9.31
N SER A 8 -1.28 6.23 9.77
CA SER A 8 -0.59 7.17 10.66
C SER A 8 -0.08 8.42 9.93
N SER A 9 0.00 8.43 8.61
CA SER A 9 0.31 9.63 7.84
C SER A 9 -0.25 9.50 6.42
N ILE A 10 -0.51 10.66 5.80
CA ILE A 10 -1.00 10.70 4.43
C ILE A 10 0.03 10.15 3.44
N LYS A 11 1.32 10.34 3.73
CA LYS A 11 2.41 9.83 2.89
C LYS A 11 2.40 8.30 2.86
N LYS A 12 2.30 7.68 4.03
CA LYS A 12 2.23 6.22 4.16
C LYS A 12 0.99 5.67 3.46
N TYR A 13 -0.14 6.34 3.63
CA TYR A 13 -1.38 5.95 3.01
C TYR A 13 -1.27 5.94 1.48
N LYS A 14 -0.70 7.00 0.90
CA LYS A 14 -0.54 7.09 -0.55
C LYS A 14 0.41 6.02 -1.09
N VAL A 15 1.52 5.77 -0.41
CA VAL A 15 2.45 4.69 -0.78
C VAL A 15 1.73 3.34 -0.74
N PHE A 16 0.99 3.08 0.33
CA PHE A 16 0.22 1.85 0.46
C PHE A 16 -0.78 1.68 -0.69
N LEU A 17 -1.54 2.73 -1.02
CA LEU A 17 -2.55 2.63 -2.08
C LEU A 17 -1.93 2.25 -3.43
N ILE A 18 -0.77 2.78 -3.75
CA ILE A 18 -0.08 2.43 -5.00
C ILE A 18 0.34 0.96 -4.98
N ILE A 19 0.91 0.50 -3.87
CA ILE A 19 1.34 -0.90 -3.73
C ILE A 19 0.12 -1.82 -3.79
N PHE A 20 -0.96 -1.47 -3.11
CA PHE A 20 -2.19 -2.25 -3.09
C PHE A 20 -2.80 -2.37 -4.48
N GLU A 21 -2.95 -1.26 -5.20
CA GLU A 21 -3.53 -1.26 -6.55
C GLU A 21 -2.65 -2.04 -7.54
N ALA A 22 -1.33 -1.88 -7.46
CA ALA A 22 -0.43 -2.64 -8.31
C ALA A 22 -0.61 -4.15 -8.07
N ASN A 23 -0.75 -4.56 -6.81
CA ASN A 23 -0.99 -5.96 -6.46
C ASN A 23 -2.31 -6.47 -7.04
N GLU A 24 -3.38 -5.69 -6.93
CA GLU A 24 -4.69 -6.06 -7.47
C GLU A 24 -4.67 -6.20 -8.99
N LEU A 25 -3.90 -5.34 -9.67
CA LEU A 25 -3.80 -5.34 -11.12
C LEU A 25 -2.75 -6.33 -11.65
N GLY A 26 -2.01 -7.00 -10.77
CA GLY A 26 -0.94 -7.91 -11.18
C GLY A 26 0.26 -7.19 -11.78
N LEU A 27 0.47 -5.93 -11.43
CA LEU A 27 1.58 -5.11 -11.93
C LEU A 27 2.73 -5.11 -10.94
N GLU A 28 3.95 -5.05 -11.47
CA GLU A 28 5.12 -4.87 -10.62
C GLU A 28 5.22 -3.43 -10.14
N ILE A 29 5.63 -3.26 -8.89
CA ILE A 29 5.81 -1.95 -8.28
C ILE A 29 7.06 -1.96 -7.39
N TYR A 30 7.82 -0.87 -7.43
CA TYR A 30 9.08 -0.73 -6.70
C TYR A 30 9.31 0.75 -6.37
N LYS A 31 10.29 1.04 -5.54
CA LYS A 31 10.52 2.39 -4.98
C LYS A 31 10.53 3.49 -6.04
N GLU A 32 11.29 3.29 -7.11
CA GLU A 32 11.45 4.30 -8.16
C GLU A 32 10.13 4.60 -8.85
N LYS A 33 9.35 3.55 -9.11
CA LYS A 33 8.06 3.71 -9.77
C LYS A 33 7.05 4.38 -8.84
N ILE A 34 7.05 4.03 -7.55
CA ILE A 34 6.22 4.71 -6.55
C ILE A 34 6.59 6.19 -6.50
N SER A 35 7.88 6.49 -6.43
CA SER A 35 8.37 7.87 -6.37
C SER A 35 7.93 8.67 -7.60
N SER A 36 7.93 8.07 -8.78
CA SER A 36 7.48 8.73 -10.00
C SER A 36 5.98 9.07 -9.97
N LYS A 37 5.18 8.34 -9.19
CA LYS A 37 3.74 8.56 -9.05
C LYS A 37 3.39 9.56 -7.95
N LEU A 38 4.35 9.90 -7.10
CA LEU A 38 4.18 10.82 -5.98
C LEU A 38 5.25 11.92 -6.04
N PRO A 39 5.22 12.77 -7.09
CA PRO A 39 6.27 13.77 -7.31
C PRO A 39 6.33 14.84 -6.23
N GLU A 40 5.29 14.99 -5.41
CA GLU A 40 5.28 15.92 -4.28
C GLU A 40 6.24 15.52 -3.15
N TYR A 41 6.71 14.27 -3.13
CA TYR A 41 7.64 13.77 -2.12
C TYR A 41 8.98 13.41 -2.75
N SER A 42 10.06 13.59 -1.99
CA SER A 42 11.39 13.20 -2.46
C SER A 42 11.51 11.67 -2.53
N TYR A 43 12.39 11.19 -3.38
CA TYR A 43 12.69 9.75 -3.44
C TYR A 43 13.14 9.22 -2.06
N LYS A 44 13.93 10.00 -1.34
CA LYS A 44 14.40 9.62 0.00
C LYS A 44 13.22 9.36 0.94
N THR A 45 12.22 10.23 0.92
CA THR A 45 11.01 10.06 1.73
C THR A 45 10.29 8.77 1.36
N ILE A 46 10.07 8.53 0.08
CA ILE A 46 9.40 7.31 -0.39
C ILE A 46 10.19 6.07 0.00
N ALA A 47 11.52 6.08 -0.21
CA ALA A 47 12.37 4.96 0.14
C ALA A 47 12.33 4.64 1.63
N GLN A 48 12.33 5.66 2.49
CA GLN A 48 12.24 5.48 3.95
C GLN A 48 10.91 4.82 4.35
N ILE A 49 9.81 5.25 3.75
CA ILE A 49 8.48 4.67 4.02
C ILE A 49 8.44 3.20 3.60
N VAL A 50 8.93 2.90 2.40
CA VAL A 50 8.96 1.52 1.90
C VAL A 50 9.84 0.64 2.79
N ASP A 51 11.03 1.12 3.14
CA ASP A 51 11.96 0.36 3.96
C ASP A 51 11.41 0.10 5.37
N GLU A 52 10.74 1.09 5.96
CA GLU A 52 10.07 0.90 7.25
C GLU A 52 8.96 -0.14 7.14
N GLY A 53 8.12 -0.03 6.11
CA GLY A 53 7.04 -0.99 5.88
C GLY A 53 7.55 -2.41 5.69
N VAL A 54 8.65 -2.58 4.96
CA VAL A 54 9.29 -3.89 4.77
C VAL A 54 9.85 -4.41 6.09
N SER A 55 10.52 -3.56 6.86
CA SER A 55 11.09 -3.98 8.15
C SER A 55 10.03 -4.41 9.16
N LYS A 56 8.82 -3.88 9.04
CA LYS A 56 7.68 -4.22 9.91
C LYS A 56 6.82 -5.35 9.33
N ASN A 57 7.22 -5.95 8.23
CA ASN A 57 6.46 -6.98 7.51
C ASN A 57 5.07 -6.52 7.05
N ILE A 58 4.90 -5.21 6.85
CA ILE A 58 3.68 -4.62 6.30
C ILE A 58 3.70 -4.73 4.78
N PHE A 59 4.87 -4.52 4.18
CA PHE A 59 5.12 -4.77 2.77
C PHE A 59 6.10 -5.93 2.62
N LEU A 60 5.91 -6.71 1.55
CA LEU A 60 6.81 -7.79 1.19
C LEU A 60 7.64 -7.37 0.00
N LYS A 61 8.91 -7.77 0.01
CA LYS A 61 9.88 -7.45 -1.02
C LYS A 61 10.23 -8.74 -1.75
N LEU A 62 9.74 -8.90 -2.96
CA LEU A 62 9.86 -10.12 -3.74
C LEU A 62 10.75 -9.88 -4.94
N LYS A 63 11.34 -10.96 -5.47
CA LYS A 63 12.05 -10.88 -6.74
C LYS A 63 11.09 -10.51 -7.85
N ALA A 64 11.55 -9.70 -8.81
CA ALA A 64 10.77 -9.38 -9.99
C ALA A 64 10.37 -10.67 -10.71
N ARG A 65 9.12 -10.73 -11.18
CA ARG A 65 8.56 -11.94 -11.81
C ARG A 65 9.24 -12.32 -13.09
N VAL A 66 9.77 -11.35 -13.81
CA VAL A 66 10.34 -11.55 -15.11
C VAL A 66 11.76 -11.04 -15.07
N ASN A 67 12.68 -11.85 -15.56
CA ASN A 67 14.08 -11.53 -15.73
C ASN A 67 14.30 -10.40 -16.74
N GLN A 68 13.46 -9.39 -16.72
CA GLN A 68 13.55 -8.26 -17.66
C GLN A 68 14.43 -7.16 -17.15
N SER A 69 14.67 -7.14 -15.85
CA SER A 69 15.58 -6.19 -15.27
C SER A 69 16.90 -6.86 -15.01
N LYS A 70 17.94 -6.36 -15.65
CA LYS A 70 19.32 -6.74 -15.36
C LYS A 70 19.78 -6.16 -14.03
N ASP A 71 18.96 -5.33 -13.40
CA ASP A 71 19.26 -4.74 -12.11
C ASP A 71 18.69 -5.60 -11.00
N LEU A 72 19.56 -6.34 -10.33
CA LEU A 72 19.21 -7.22 -9.20
C LEU A 72 18.68 -6.44 -7.99
N LYS A 73 18.76 -5.12 -7.99
CA LYS A 73 18.28 -4.27 -6.89
C LYS A 73 16.79 -3.97 -6.99
N ILE A 74 16.20 -4.15 -8.17
CA ILE A 74 14.77 -3.92 -8.35
C ILE A 74 14.03 -5.11 -7.75
N ARG A 75 13.12 -4.80 -6.82
CA ARG A 75 12.30 -5.79 -6.14
C ARG A 75 10.84 -5.38 -6.25
N ASN A 76 10.00 -6.36 -6.57
CA ASN A 76 8.56 -6.14 -6.55
C ASN A 76 8.09 -6.03 -5.10
N LEU A 77 7.26 -5.03 -4.83
CA LEU A 77 6.67 -4.80 -3.53
C LEU A 77 5.23 -5.26 -3.55
N ARG A 78 4.79 -5.85 -2.45
CA ARG A 78 3.42 -6.31 -2.28
C ARG A 78 2.97 -6.02 -0.85
N PRO A 79 1.66 -5.78 -0.62
CA PRO A 79 1.18 -5.72 0.75
C PRO A 79 1.22 -7.12 1.36
N SER A 80 1.43 -7.21 2.68
CA SER A 80 1.29 -8.49 3.37
C SER A 80 -0.16 -8.97 3.29
N GLU A 81 -0.37 -10.27 3.41
CA GLU A 81 -1.73 -10.82 3.43
C GLU A 81 -2.55 -10.27 4.59
N ASP A 82 -1.95 -10.13 5.76
CA ASP A 82 -2.61 -9.55 6.93
C ASP A 82 -3.08 -8.13 6.65
N LEU A 83 -2.25 -7.32 6.01
CA LEU A 83 -2.62 -5.95 5.65
C LEU A 83 -3.78 -5.93 4.65
N ILE A 84 -3.77 -6.82 3.66
CA ILE A 84 -4.87 -6.93 2.69
C ILE A 84 -6.18 -7.22 3.41
N VAL A 85 -6.18 -8.21 4.30
CA VAL A 85 -7.37 -8.59 5.07
C VAL A 85 -7.84 -7.42 5.95
N GLU A 86 -6.94 -6.78 6.67
CA GLU A 86 -7.28 -5.63 7.52
C GLU A 86 -7.90 -4.50 6.70
N PHE A 87 -7.35 -4.21 5.53
CA PHE A 87 -7.85 -3.13 4.67
C PHE A 87 -9.23 -3.46 4.11
N ILE A 88 -9.43 -4.69 3.66
CA ILE A 88 -10.74 -5.14 3.15
C ILE A 88 -11.78 -5.05 4.26
N ASN A 89 -11.47 -5.54 5.45
CA ASN A 89 -12.38 -5.47 6.59
C ASN A 89 -12.69 -4.03 6.98
N TRP A 90 -11.71 -3.15 6.94
CA TRP A 90 -11.91 -1.73 7.20
C TRP A 90 -12.87 -1.11 6.18
N LYS A 91 -12.72 -1.42 4.90
CA LYS A 91 -13.61 -0.92 3.84
C LYS A 91 -15.03 -1.42 4.03
N ILE A 92 -15.20 -2.70 4.35
CA ILE A 92 -16.54 -3.28 4.59
C ILE A 92 -17.21 -2.57 5.78
N ASP A 93 -16.48 -2.39 6.88
CA ASP A 93 -16.99 -1.69 8.05
C ASP A 93 -17.40 -0.26 7.73
N LEU A 94 -16.56 0.46 6.98
CA LEU A 94 -16.85 1.83 6.56
C LEU A 94 -18.16 1.89 5.76
N ILE A 95 -18.30 1.04 4.75
CA ILE A 95 -19.50 1.03 3.89
C ILE A 95 -20.73 0.66 4.71
N SER A 96 -20.64 -0.37 5.56
CA SER A 96 -21.75 -0.81 6.40
C SER A 96 -22.18 0.30 7.37
N SER A 97 -21.22 0.97 7.98
CA SER A 97 -21.50 2.07 8.91
C SER A 97 -22.15 3.26 8.21
N LEU A 98 -21.65 3.62 7.02
CA LEU A 98 -22.24 4.71 6.25
C LEU A 98 -23.69 4.41 5.87
N MET A 99 -23.96 3.18 5.45
CA MET A 99 -25.32 2.76 5.09
C MET A 99 -26.27 2.81 6.29
N LYS A 100 -25.80 2.36 7.46
CA LYS A 100 -26.56 2.40 8.70
C LYS A 100 -26.87 3.84 9.11
N PHE A 101 -25.85 4.70 9.14
CA PHE A 101 -26.01 6.09 9.56
C PHE A 101 -26.92 6.87 8.61
N ARG A 102 -26.80 6.61 7.29
CA ARG A 102 -27.70 7.22 6.31
C ARG A 102 -29.15 6.86 6.61
N LYS A 103 -29.43 5.58 6.86
CA LYS A 103 -30.77 5.11 7.21
C LYS A 103 -31.26 5.76 8.49
N ASP A 104 -30.42 5.82 9.53
CA ASP A 104 -30.80 6.41 10.81
C ASP A 104 -31.09 7.91 10.71
N LEU A 105 -30.39 8.61 9.82
CA LEU A 105 -30.57 10.06 9.64
C LEU A 105 -31.83 10.42 8.86
N VAL A 106 -32.31 9.54 7.98
CA VAL A 106 -33.54 9.81 7.20
C VAL A 106 -34.80 9.31 7.88
N ASN A 107 -34.67 8.52 8.91
CA ASN A 107 -35.83 8.05 9.68
C ASN A 107 -36.10 9.00 10.89
#